data_fe6160603964a9832c6c7287184ab542
#
_entry.id   fe6160603964a9832c6c7287184ab542
#
_cell.length_a   1.000
_cell.length_b   1.000
_cell.length_c   1.000
_cell.angle_alpha   90.00
_cell.angle_beta   90.00
_cell.angle_gamma   90.00
#
_symmetry.space_group_name_H-M   'P 1'
#
loop_
_entity.id
_entity.type
_entity.pdbx_description
1 polymer ?
#
loop_
_entity_poly.entity_id
_entity_poly.type
_entity_poly.pdbx_seq_one_letter_code
_entity_poly.pdbx_strand_id
1 'polypeptide(L)'
;MNDKAKKYFDSLKGKKVAFVGMGVANIPCAQFFAKLGIDVYACDKRDKDYIGKDICDKLEKLGVNFSLGENYLDVLPKMDLVFRSHGILPFQNPWIGECIERGQRVTTEMEVFFKLCPSKIIAVTGSNGKTTTTALLGKIMGDARESVFVVGNIGTAYTSKSLEMREDSVTVAEISSFQLETIDQFRPKVSAILNITEDHLNRHHTMEEYIRVKELITKNQGPEDV
;
A
#
# COMPACT_ATOMS: atom_id res chain seq x y z
N MET A 1 16.36 -2.29 14.56
CA MET A 1 15.92 -1.42 13.44
C MET A 1 16.09 -2.21 12.16
N ASN A 2 15.17 -2.08 11.22
CA ASN A 2 15.22 -2.80 9.94
C ASN A 2 16.20 -2.09 8.98
N ASP A 3 17.40 -2.61 8.86
CA ASP A 3 18.45 -2.02 8.01
C ASP A 3 18.08 -1.98 6.52
N LYS A 4 17.32 -2.97 6.04
CA LYS A 4 16.82 -3.01 4.66
C LYS A 4 15.86 -1.85 4.39
N ALA A 5 14.93 -1.60 5.30
CA ALA A 5 14.01 -0.48 5.20
C ALA A 5 14.75 0.87 5.32
N LYS A 6 15.69 0.97 6.26
CA LYS A 6 16.51 2.17 6.40
C LYS A 6 17.28 2.49 5.11
N LYS A 7 18.01 1.52 4.55
CA LYS A 7 18.74 1.67 3.27
C LYS A 7 17.83 2.10 2.13
N TYR A 8 16.62 1.53 2.07
CA TYR A 8 15.65 1.90 1.04
C TYR A 8 15.23 3.37 1.16
N PHE A 9 14.82 3.83 2.35
CA PHE A 9 14.40 5.21 2.54
C PHE A 9 15.56 6.19 2.37
N ASP A 10 16.76 5.84 2.85
CA ASP A 10 17.96 6.65 2.63
C ASP A 10 18.28 6.79 1.12
N SER A 11 18.02 5.77 0.31
CA SER A 11 18.21 5.82 -1.15
C SER A 11 17.21 6.74 -1.87
N LEU A 12 16.12 7.13 -1.21
CA LEU A 12 15.12 8.04 -1.75
C LEU A 12 15.38 9.51 -1.36
N LYS A 13 16.33 9.79 -0.49
CA LYS A 13 16.71 11.17 -0.15
C LYS A 13 17.25 11.87 -1.38
N GLY A 14 16.76 13.09 -1.64
CA GLY A 14 17.08 13.85 -2.84
C GLY A 14 16.38 13.39 -4.13
N LYS A 15 15.51 12.38 -4.05
CA LYS A 15 14.66 11.93 -5.14
C LYS A 15 13.25 12.47 -5.00
N LYS A 16 12.57 12.63 -6.13
CA LYS A 16 11.18 13.07 -6.22
C LYS A 16 10.24 11.89 -6.29
N VAL A 17 9.33 11.81 -5.34
CA VAL A 17 8.37 10.70 -5.21
C VAL A 17 6.95 11.19 -5.36
N ALA A 18 6.24 10.74 -6.39
CA ALA A 18 4.82 11.05 -6.58
C ALA A 18 3.91 10.00 -5.96
N PHE A 19 2.84 10.45 -5.34
CA PHE A 19 1.70 9.64 -4.90
C PHE A 19 0.48 10.01 -5.72
N VAL A 20 0.08 9.15 -6.64
CA VAL A 20 -1.06 9.39 -7.55
C VAL A 20 -2.31 8.75 -6.99
N GLY A 21 -3.33 9.59 -6.77
CA GLY A 21 -4.59 9.23 -6.09
C GLY A 21 -4.44 9.33 -4.57
N MET A 22 -4.86 10.49 -4.01
CA MET A 22 -4.77 10.78 -2.57
C MET A 22 -5.98 10.17 -1.84
N GLY A 23 -5.91 8.88 -1.62
CA GLY A 23 -6.89 8.09 -0.86
C GLY A 23 -6.32 7.54 0.45
N VAL A 24 -7.08 6.62 1.08
CA VAL A 24 -6.82 6.05 2.42
C VAL A 24 -5.40 5.48 2.57
N ALA A 25 -4.85 4.85 1.53
CA ALA A 25 -3.50 4.28 1.57
C ALA A 25 -2.40 5.34 1.31
N ASN A 26 -2.56 6.16 0.27
CA ASN A 26 -1.51 7.07 -0.15
C ASN A 26 -1.32 8.27 0.77
N ILE A 27 -2.37 8.79 1.41
CA ILE A 27 -2.25 9.93 2.34
C ILE A 27 -1.29 9.62 3.50
N PRO A 28 -1.48 8.56 4.32
CA PRO A 28 -0.57 8.26 5.41
C PRO A 28 0.83 7.85 4.93
N CYS A 29 0.93 7.23 3.74
CA CYS A 29 2.21 6.88 3.14
C CYS A 29 2.99 8.14 2.73
N ALA A 30 2.35 9.09 2.06
CA ALA A 30 2.94 10.38 1.68
C ALA A 30 3.41 11.18 2.91
N GLN A 31 2.60 11.21 3.98
CA GLN A 31 2.99 11.84 5.25
C GLN A 31 4.22 11.18 5.86
N PHE A 32 4.30 9.86 5.82
CA PHE A 32 5.45 9.13 6.36
C PHE A 32 6.72 9.42 5.56
N PHE A 33 6.66 9.40 4.22
CA PHE A 33 7.79 9.71 3.35
C PHE A 33 8.28 11.15 3.55
N ALA A 34 7.36 12.11 3.63
CA ALA A 34 7.70 13.52 3.88
C ALA A 34 8.39 13.71 5.24
N LYS A 35 7.93 13.02 6.30
CA LYS A 35 8.60 13.04 7.63
C LYS A 35 10.03 12.49 7.58
N LEU A 36 10.35 11.63 6.63
CA LEU A 36 11.71 11.12 6.41
C LEU A 36 12.58 12.08 5.57
N GLY A 37 12.05 13.24 5.17
CA GLY A 37 12.76 14.24 4.37
C GLY A 37 12.86 13.89 2.88
N ILE A 38 11.97 13.06 2.36
CA ILE A 38 11.85 12.73 0.94
C ILE A 38 11.01 13.80 0.26
N ASP A 39 11.39 14.23 -0.95
CA ASP A 39 10.66 15.22 -1.74
C ASP A 39 9.38 14.58 -2.32
N VAL A 40 8.23 14.86 -1.70
CA VAL A 40 6.95 14.21 -1.99
C VAL A 40 6.04 15.11 -2.81
N TYR A 41 5.40 14.51 -3.82
CA TYR A 41 4.37 15.12 -4.66
C TYR A 41 3.04 14.37 -4.49
N ALA A 42 2.01 15.05 -4.00
CA ALA A 42 0.65 14.56 -3.89
C ALA A 42 -0.12 14.91 -5.16
N CYS A 43 -0.47 13.90 -5.95
CA CYS A 43 -1.12 14.06 -7.25
C CYS A 43 -2.54 13.49 -7.21
N ASP A 44 -3.56 14.32 -7.47
CA ASP A 44 -4.96 13.86 -7.56
C ASP A 44 -5.75 14.72 -8.55
N LYS A 45 -6.65 14.08 -9.31
CA LYS A 45 -7.57 14.77 -10.21
C LYS A 45 -8.57 15.68 -9.49
N ARG A 46 -8.76 15.47 -8.20
CA ARG A 46 -9.65 16.23 -7.32
C ARG A 46 -8.87 17.36 -6.65
N ASP A 47 -9.57 18.35 -6.18
CA ASP A 47 -9.02 19.51 -5.47
C ASP A 47 -8.77 19.25 -3.96
N LYS A 48 -8.26 20.27 -3.27
CA LYS A 48 -7.98 20.20 -1.82
C LYS A 48 -9.27 20.07 -0.99
N ASP A 49 -10.39 20.61 -1.43
CA ASP A 49 -11.64 20.54 -0.69
C ASP A 49 -12.16 19.11 -0.65
N TYR A 50 -11.99 18.35 -1.74
CA TYR A 50 -12.33 16.92 -1.77
C TYR A 50 -11.39 16.05 -0.94
N ILE A 51 -10.09 16.31 -0.98
CA ILE A 51 -9.08 15.56 -0.19
C ILE A 51 -9.29 15.83 1.30
N GLY A 52 -9.73 17.01 1.64
CA GLY A 52 -9.95 17.51 2.99
C GLY A 52 -8.88 18.54 3.39
N LYS A 53 -9.35 19.73 3.74
CA LYS A 53 -8.49 20.87 4.09
C LYS A 53 -7.48 20.53 5.18
N ASP A 54 -7.92 19.93 6.28
CA ASP A 54 -7.07 19.55 7.41
C ASP A 54 -5.96 18.56 7.01
N ILE A 55 -6.24 17.69 6.04
CA ILE A 55 -5.26 16.73 5.52
C ILE A 55 -4.23 17.46 4.68
N CYS A 56 -4.69 18.34 3.78
CA CYS A 56 -3.82 19.14 2.93
C CYS A 56 -2.91 20.06 3.75
N ASP A 57 -3.45 20.73 4.77
CA ASP A 57 -2.66 21.59 5.67
C ASP A 57 -1.57 20.81 6.43
N LYS A 58 -1.87 19.57 6.85
CA LYS A 58 -0.87 18.69 7.48
C LYS A 58 0.22 18.28 6.50
N LEU A 59 -0.13 17.96 5.26
CA LEU A 59 0.82 17.61 4.20
C LEU A 59 1.70 18.81 3.80
N GLU A 60 1.11 20.01 3.67
CA GLU A 60 1.85 21.25 3.39
C GLU A 60 2.88 21.58 4.47
N LYS A 61 2.50 21.45 5.74
CA LYS A 61 3.41 21.64 6.87
C LYS A 61 4.60 20.67 6.87
N LEU A 62 4.44 19.52 6.22
CA LEU A 62 5.52 18.54 6.01
C LEU A 62 6.33 18.79 4.73
N GLY A 63 6.01 19.84 3.97
CA GLY A 63 6.71 20.19 2.72
C GLY A 63 6.26 19.39 1.51
N VAL A 64 5.07 18.76 1.54
CA VAL A 64 4.54 18.02 0.39
C VAL A 64 4.10 19.00 -0.70
N ASN A 65 4.55 18.77 -1.93
CA ASN A 65 4.12 19.50 -3.11
C ASN A 65 2.80 18.93 -3.63
N PHE A 66 1.90 19.79 -4.13
CA PHE A 66 0.63 19.37 -4.69
C PHE A 66 0.57 19.55 -6.20
N SER A 67 0.04 18.56 -6.89
CA SER A 67 -0.34 18.60 -8.30
C SER A 67 -1.78 18.11 -8.41
N LEU A 68 -2.75 19.02 -8.48
CA LEU A 68 -4.17 18.73 -8.36
C LEU A 68 -4.96 19.22 -9.58
N GLY A 69 -6.17 18.66 -9.76
CA GLY A 69 -7.08 19.04 -10.84
C GLY A 69 -6.73 18.40 -12.18
N GLU A 70 -7.07 19.05 -13.28
CA GLU A 70 -6.96 18.49 -14.64
C GLU A 70 -5.53 18.09 -15.01
N ASN A 71 -4.54 18.88 -14.62
CA ASN A 71 -3.13 18.70 -14.98
C ASN A 71 -2.32 17.95 -13.89
N TYR A 72 -2.98 17.17 -13.02
CA TYR A 72 -2.33 16.53 -11.88
C TYR A 72 -1.21 15.54 -12.23
N LEU A 73 -1.13 15.10 -13.47
CA LEU A 73 -0.11 14.17 -13.97
C LEU A 73 1.11 14.85 -14.62
N ASP A 74 1.06 16.17 -14.87
CA ASP A 74 2.10 16.91 -15.60
C ASP A 74 3.47 16.89 -14.90
N VAL A 75 3.48 16.63 -13.61
CA VAL A 75 4.71 16.51 -12.82
C VAL A 75 5.40 15.15 -12.99
N LEU A 76 4.68 14.10 -13.44
CA LEU A 76 5.18 12.72 -13.47
C LEU A 76 6.48 12.53 -14.26
N PRO A 77 6.72 13.19 -15.42
CA PRO A 77 7.99 13.08 -16.15
C PRO A 77 9.24 13.44 -15.34
N LYS A 78 9.07 14.19 -14.25
CA LYS A 78 10.16 14.67 -13.38
C LYS A 78 10.34 13.81 -12.11
N MET A 79 9.54 12.76 -11.95
CA MET A 79 9.55 11.93 -10.77
C MET A 79 10.49 10.74 -10.93
N ASP A 80 11.19 10.37 -9.86
CA ASP A 80 12.06 9.18 -9.81
C ASP A 80 11.26 7.91 -9.47
N LEU A 81 10.18 8.06 -8.69
CA LEU A 81 9.35 6.96 -8.22
C LEU A 81 7.89 7.41 -8.16
N VAL A 82 7.00 6.56 -8.64
CA VAL A 82 5.56 6.84 -8.64
C VAL A 82 4.81 5.76 -7.87
N PHE A 83 4.14 6.16 -6.80
CA PHE A 83 3.16 5.34 -6.10
C PHE A 83 1.78 5.58 -6.71
N ARG A 84 1.12 4.53 -7.14
CA ARG A 84 -0.29 4.59 -7.53
C ARG A 84 -1.19 4.09 -6.41
N SER A 85 -2.35 4.71 -6.25
CA SER A 85 -3.42 4.17 -5.41
C SER A 85 -3.92 2.84 -5.96
N HIS A 86 -4.35 1.92 -5.09
CA HIS A 86 -4.95 0.64 -5.48
C HIS A 86 -6.25 0.82 -6.30
N GLY A 87 -6.89 2.00 -6.19
CA GLY A 87 -8.04 2.36 -7.04
C GLY A 87 -7.70 2.60 -8.52
N ILE A 88 -6.43 2.82 -8.83
CA ILE A 88 -5.95 3.13 -10.19
C ILE A 88 -5.50 1.84 -10.86
N LEU A 89 -6.26 1.35 -11.83
CA LEU A 89 -5.95 0.13 -12.56
C LEU A 89 -5.01 0.42 -13.74
N PRO A 90 -3.93 -0.37 -13.91
CA PRO A 90 -2.96 -0.11 -14.98
C PRO A 90 -3.57 -0.07 -16.39
N PHE A 91 -4.47 -1.00 -16.70
CA PHE A 91 -5.08 -1.09 -18.03
C PHE A 91 -6.09 0.03 -18.35
N GLN A 92 -6.52 0.81 -17.34
CA GLN A 92 -7.41 1.97 -17.51
C GLN A 92 -6.67 3.30 -17.47
N ASN A 93 -5.36 3.29 -17.24
CA ASN A 93 -4.57 4.49 -16.99
C ASN A 93 -3.28 4.48 -17.83
N PRO A 94 -3.33 4.98 -19.08
CA PRO A 94 -2.18 4.96 -20.01
C PRO A 94 -0.90 5.58 -19.46
N TRP A 95 -1.00 6.59 -18.59
CA TRP A 95 0.14 7.26 -17.97
C TRP A 95 1.07 6.31 -17.20
N ILE A 96 0.54 5.14 -16.74
CA ILE A 96 1.37 4.13 -16.08
C ILE A 96 2.35 3.51 -17.08
N GLY A 97 1.86 3.15 -18.28
CA GLY A 97 2.70 2.67 -19.37
C GLY A 97 3.76 3.70 -19.77
N GLU A 98 3.35 4.96 -19.93
CA GLU A 98 4.26 6.06 -20.26
C GLU A 98 5.35 6.27 -19.19
N CYS A 99 5.03 6.13 -17.89
CA CYS A 99 6.04 6.16 -16.84
C CYS A 99 7.05 5.02 -16.98
N ILE A 100 6.56 3.80 -17.25
CA ILE A 100 7.41 2.61 -17.41
C ILE A 100 8.31 2.75 -18.65
N GLU A 101 7.79 3.25 -19.77
CA GLU A 101 8.56 3.51 -21.00
C GLU A 101 9.67 4.55 -20.78
N ARG A 102 9.45 5.54 -19.91
CA ARG A 102 10.49 6.50 -19.48
C ARG A 102 11.48 5.90 -18.49
N GLY A 103 11.37 4.61 -18.14
CA GLY A 103 12.23 3.95 -17.15
C GLY A 103 11.89 4.29 -15.69
N GLN A 104 10.76 4.92 -15.44
CA GLN A 104 10.30 5.24 -14.10
C GLN A 104 9.69 4.01 -13.43
N ARG A 105 9.92 3.87 -12.13
CA ARG A 105 9.31 2.79 -11.36
C ARG A 105 7.92 3.21 -10.88
N VAL A 106 6.90 2.45 -11.29
CA VAL A 106 5.54 2.58 -10.76
C VAL A 106 5.27 1.42 -9.80
N THR A 107 4.76 1.72 -8.60
CA THR A 107 4.55 0.73 -7.53
C THR A 107 3.33 1.07 -6.68
N THR A 108 3.01 0.20 -5.74
CA THR A 108 2.03 0.43 -4.67
C THR A 108 2.71 0.37 -3.31
N GLU A 109 2.08 0.95 -2.29
CA GLU A 109 2.61 0.89 -0.93
C GLU A 109 2.78 -0.55 -0.44
N MET A 110 1.83 -1.43 -0.75
CA MET A 110 1.86 -2.82 -0.32
C MET A 110 3.06 -3.58 -0.89
N GLU A 111 3.40 -3.38 -2.17
CA GLU A 111 4.57 -4.01 -2.78
C GLU A 111 5.89 -3.51 -2.17
N VAL A 112 5.96 -2.21 -1.87
CA VAL A 112 7.13 -1.66 -1.18
C VAL A 112 7.22 -2.20 0.24
N PHE A 113 6.10 -2.25 0.96
CA PHE A 113 6.05 -2.83 2.30
C PHE A 113 6.53 -4.28 2.30
N PHE A 114 6.03 -5.12 1.40
CA PHE A 114 6.45 -6.51 1.30
C PHE A 114 7.98 -6.64 1.10
N LYS A 115 8.53 -5.83 0.20
CA LYS A 115 9.98 -5.80 -0.05
C LYS A 115 10.79 -5.39 1.18
N LEU A 116 10.25 -4.54 2.02
CA LEU A 116 10.93 -4.02 3.21
C LEU A 116 10.67 -4.83 4.48
N CYS A 117 9.56 -5.55 4.54
CA CYS A 117 9.15 -6.33 5.69
C CYS A 117 10.08 -7.54 5.88
N PRO A 118 10.81 -7.65 7.00
CA PRO A 118 11.67 -8.79 7.28
C PRO A 118 10.92 -9.92 8.00
N SER A 119 9.72 -9.62 8.54
CA SER A 119 8.94 -10.53 9.37
C SER A 119 8.07 -11.48 8.56
N LYS A 120 7.62 -12.56 9.20
CA LYS A 120 6.58 -13.44 8.64
C LYS A 120 5.26 -12.70 8.58
N ILE A 121 4.58 -12.77 7.43
CA ILE A 121 3.31 -12.10 7.21
C ILE A 121 2.17 -13.12 7.29
N ILE A 122 1.18 -12.83 8.13
CA ILE A 122 -0.13 -13.48 8.15
C ILE A 122 -1.09 -12.53 7.45
N ALA A 123 -1.59 -12.91 6.28
CA ALA A 123 -2.47 -12.08 5.46
C ALA A 123 -3.92 -12.54 5.57
N VAL A 124 -4.83 -11.60 5.80
CA VAL A 124 -6.27 -11.87 5.93
C VAL A 124 -7.05 -11.09 4.89
N THR A 125 -7.86 -11.79 4.10
CA THR A 125 -8.82 -11.20 3.17
C THR A 125 -10.21 -11.82 3.35
N GLY A 126 -11.18 -11.31 2.63
CA GLY A 126 -12.59 -11.75 2.68
C GLY A 126 -13.52 -10.60 2.35
N SER A 127 -14.81 -10.87 2.17
CA SER A 127 -15.81 -9.82 2.05
C SER A 127 -16.02 -9.16 3.42
N ASN A 128 -16.28 -9.95 4.45
CA ASN A 128 -16.58 -9.51 5.80
C ASN A 128 -15.62 -10.08 6.83
N GLY A 129 -15.49 -9.41 7.98
CA GLY A 129 -14.74 -9.90 9.15
C GLY A 129 -13.23 -9.66 9.11
N LYS A 130 -12.67 -9.11 8.05
CA LYS A 130 -11.23 -8.86 7.90
C LYS A 130 -10.63 -8.11 9.10
N THR A 131 -11.15 -6.95 9.41
CA THR A 131 -10.63 -6.08 10.49
C THR A 131 -10.71 -6.75 11.85
N THR A 132 -11.83 -7.40 12.16
CA THR A 132 -12.03 -8.12 13.42
C THR A 132 -11.04 -9.28 13.56
N THR A 133 -10.91 -10.09 12.50
CA THR A 133 -9.99 -11.22 12.50
C THR A 133 -8.53 -10.77 12.57
N THR A 134 -8.17 -9.74 11.82
CA THR A 134 -6.80 -9.17 11.86
C THR A 134 -6.45 -8.63 13.24
N ALA A 135 -7.38 -7.90 13.88
CA ALA A 135 -7.19 -7.38 15.23
C ALA A 135 -7.08 -8.52 16.28
N LEU A 136 -7.94 -9.54 16.17
CA LEU A 136 -7.92 -10.70 17.06
C LEU A 136 -6.61 -11.49 16.92
N LEU A 137 -6.17 -11.78 15.70
CA LEU A 137 -4.90 -12.44 15.43
C LEU A 137 -3.73 -11.61 15.95
N GLY A 138 -3.77 -10.28 15.79
CA GLY A 138 -2.78 -9.39 16.34
C GLY A 138 -2.67 -9.50 17.87
N LYS A 139 -3.80 -9.59 18.55
CA LYS A 139 -3.83 -9.79 20.00
C LYS A 139 -3.30 -11.18 20.41
N ILE A 140 -3.77 -12.24 19.79
CA ILE A 140 -3.31 -13.62 20.06
C ILE A 140 -1.80 -13.74 19.84
N MET A 141 -1.30 -13.19 18.73
CA MET A 141 0.12 -13.22 18.44
C MET A 141 0.92 -12.35 19.43
N GLY A 142 0.34 -11.22 19.90
CA GLY A 142 0.95 -10.34 20.91
C GLY A 142 1.11 -11.00 22.27
N ASP A 143 0.20 -11.91 22.63
CA ASP A 143 0.31 -12.71 23.86
C ASP A 143 1.41 -13.80 23.74
N ALA A 144 1.74 -14.22 22.51
CA ALA A 144 2.70 -15.29 22.24
C ALA A 144 4.08 -14.79 21.76
N ARG A 145 4.22 -13.53 21.36
CA ARG A 145 5.41 -12.94 20.75
C ARG A 145 5.66 -11.52 21.23
N GLU A 146 6.92 -11.15 21.39
CA GLU A 146 7.30 -9.80 21.85
C GLU A 146 7.11 -8.70 20.80
N SER A 147 7.13 -9.06 19.51
CA SER A 147 7.10 -8.10 18.41
C SER A 147 6.05 -8.48 17.37
N VAL A 148 4.88 -7.84 17.46
CA VAL A 148 3.75 -8.06 16.56
C VAL A 148 3.28 -6.72 15.97
N PHE A 149 3.06 -6.72 14.67
CA PHE A 149 2.55 -5.55 13.94
C PHE A 149 1.22 -5.90 13.27
N VAL A 150 0.22 -5.05 13.49
CA VAL A 150 -1.06 -5.12 12.80
C VAL A 150 -1.11 -3.98 11.80
N VAL A 151 -1.25 -4.31 10.54
CA VAL A 151 -1.20 -3.34 9.42
C VAL A 151 -2.29 -3.61 8.40
N GLY A 152 -2.55 -2.64 7.54
CA GLY A 152 -3.46 -2.83 6.43
C GLY A 152 -4.47 -1.71 6.27
N ASN A 153 -5.64 -2.04 5.78
CA ASN A 153 -6.73 -1.12 5.47
C ASN A 153 -7.37 -0.45 6.72
N ILE A 154 -6.61 -0.35 7.80
CA ILE A 154 -7.01 0.15 9.13
C ILE A 154 -6.40 1.52 9.47
N GLY A 155 -6.07 2.32 8.46
CA GLY A 155 -5.64 3.72 8.65
C GLY A 155 -4.16 3.93 9.04
N THR A 156 -3.36 2.88 9.14
CA THR A 156 -1.92 2.97 9.35
C THR A 156 -1.19 2.53 8.09
N ALA A 157 -0.34 3.38 7.53
CA ALA A 157 0.47 3.03 6.38
C ALA A 157 1.35 1.80 6.68
N TYR A 158 1.30 0.79 5.83
CA TYR A 158 2.12 -0.43 5.96
C TYR A 158 3.61 -0.09 6.10
N THR A 159 4.09 0.79 5.23
CA THR A 159 5.50 1.19 5.18
C THR A 159 5.96 1.93 6.43
N SER A 160 5.07 2.61 7.16
CA SER A 160 5.41 3.36 8.37
C SER A 160 5.94 2.47 9.50
N LYS A 161 5.53 1.19 9.51
CA LYS A 161 5.97 0.21 10.51
C LYS A 161 7.22 -0.57 10.10
N SER A 162 7.62 -0.51 8.86
CA SER A 162 8.73 -1.31 8.32
C SER A 162 10.08 -1.03 9.01
N LEU A 163 10.31 0.20 9.51
CA LEU A 163 11.54 0.56 10.23
C LEU A 163 11.66 -0.12 11.61
N GLU A 164 10.54 -0.42 12.25
CA GLU A 164 10.48 -1.03 13.59
C GLU A 164 10.55 -2.56 13.54
N MET A 165 10.22 -3.17 12.39
CA MET A 165 10.13 -4.62 12.21
C MET A 165 11.49 -5.30 12.24
N ARG A 166 11.52 -6.54 12.77
CA ARG A 166 12.67 -7.43 12.84
C ARG A 166 12.33 -8.78 12.20
N GLU A 167 13.32 -9.63 11.95
CA GLU A 167 13.11 -10.97 11.39
C GLU A 167 12.29 -11.89 12.30
N ASP A 168 12.40 -11.71 13.61
CA ASP A 168 11.63 -12.44 14.64
C ASP A 168 10.22 -11.87 14.88
N SER A 169 9.89 -10.74 14.26
CA SER A 169 8.55 -10.14 14.33
C SER A 169 7.51 -10.97 13.57
N VAL A 170 6.26 -10.77 13.91
CA VAL A 170 5.10 -11.25 13.15
C VAL A 170 4.26 -10.07 12.68
N THR A 171 3.88 -10.07 11.43
CA THR A 171 3.00 -9.05 10.86
C THR A 171 1.66 -9.68 10.50
N VAL A 172 0.57 -9.16 11.05
CA VAL A 172 -0.80 -9.51 10.67
C VAL A 172 -1.33 -8.40 9.77
N ALA A 173 -1.65 -8.74 8.54
CA ALA A 173 -1.99 -7.79 7.48
C ALA A 173 -3.42 -7.98 6.97
N GLU A 174 -4.25 -6.93 7.06
CA GLU A 174 -5.54 -6.90 6.39
C GLU A 174 -5.37 -6.50 4.92
N ILE A 175 -5.79 -7.36 3.99
CA ILE A 175 -5.63 -7.13 2.55
C ILE A 175 -7.01 -7.06 1.87
N SER A 176 -7.26 -5.96 1.17
CA SER A 176 -8.45 -5.79 0.34
C SER A 176 -8.32 -6.44 -1.03
N SER A 177 -9.44 -6.70 -1.71
CA SER A 177 -9.41 -7.17 -3.11
C SER A 177 -8.71 -6.17 -4.04
N PHE A 178 -8.90 -4.88 -3.83
CA PHE A 178 -8.24 -3.83 -4.64
C PHE A 178 -6.71 -3.85 -4.53
N GLN A 179 -6.18 -4.27 -3.39
CA GLN A 179 -4.75 -4.46 -3.22
C GLN A 179 -4.27 -5.73 -3.92
N LEU A 180 -5.06 -6.81 -3.87
CA LEU A 180 -4.73 -8.08 -4.50
C LEU A 180 -4.72 -8.03 -6.03
N GLU A 181 -5.61 -7.24 -6.66
CA GLU A 181 -5.67 -7.11 -8.14
C GLU A 181 -4.32 -6.86 -8.81
N THR A 182 -3.40 -6.25 -8.11
CA THR A 182 -2.16 -5.72 -8.69
C THR A 182 -0.92 -6.12 -7.91
N ILE A 183 -1.00 -7.24 -7.18
CA ILE A 183 0.18 -7.79 -6.53
C ILE A 183 1.15 -8.38 -7.58
N ASP A 184 2.43 -8.16 -7.33
CA ASP A 184 3.54 -8.70 -8.12
C ASP A 184 4.28 -9.76 -7.30
N GLN A 185 4.99 -9.36 -6.26
CA GLN A 185 5.86 -10.23 -5.46
C GLN A 185 5.33 -10.50 -4.04
N PHE A 186 4.18 -9.95 -3.68
CA PHE A 186 3.59 -10.18 -2.36
C PHE A 186 3.40 -11.67 -2.09
N ARG A 187 4.03 -12.17 -1.01
CA ARG A 187 4.00 -13.59 -0.58
C ARG A 187 3.86 -13.66 0.94
N PRO A 188 2.65 -13.87 1.46
CA PRO A 188 2.45 -14.11 2.89
C PRO A 188 2.92 -15.51 3.26
N LYS A 189 3.36 -15.70 4.51
CA LYS A 189 3.69 -17.02 5.06
C LYS A 189 2.43 -17.82 5.40
N VAL A 190 1.39 -17.11 5.85
CA VAL A 190 0.06 -17.67 6.10
C VAL A 190 -0.96 -16.74 5.44
N SER A 191 -1.93 -17.30 4.75
CA SER A 191 -3.04 -16.56 4.15
C SER A 191 -4.39 -17.12 4.55
N ALA A 192 -5.40 -16.26 4.71
CA ALA A 192 -6.76 -16.66 5.00
C ALA A 192 -7.77 -15.87 4.16
N ILE A 193 -8.67 -16.59 3.51
CA ILE A 193 -9.88 -16.05 2.89
C ILE A 193 -11.05 -16.41 3.81
N LEU A 194 -11.59 -15.43 4.54
CA LEU A 194 -12.61 -15.70 5.57
C LEU A 194 -13.95 -16.12 5.00
N ASN A 195 -14.37 -15.42 3.98
CA ASN A 195 -15.62 -15.62 3.24
C ASN A 195 -15.60 -14.83 1.95
N ILE A 196 -16.44 -15.23 1.01
CA ILE A 196 -16.68 -14.46 -0.22
C ILE A 196 -18.21 -14.38 -0.41
N THR A 197 -18.74 -13.18 -0.25
CA THR A 197 -20.13 -12.83 -0.50
C THR A 197 -20.17 -11.65 -1.46
N GLU A 198 -21.27 -11.42 -2.12
CA GLU A 198 -21.43 -10.35 -3.08
C GLU A 198 -21.04 -8.99 -2.47
N ASP A 199 -20.02 -8.35 -3.08
CA ASP A 199 -19.51 -7.05 -2.70
C ASP A 199 -18.65 -6.49 -3.85
N HIS A 200 -18.57 -5.17 -3.98
CA HIS A 200 -17.72 -4.47 -4.95
C HIS A 200 -17.89 -4.91 -6.42
N LEU A 201 -19.09 -5.42 -6.82
CA LEU A 201 -19.35 -5.84 -8.21
C LEU A 201 -19.34 -4.66 -9.21
N ASN A 202 -19.54 -3.42 -8.72
CA ASN A 202 -19.30 -2.22 -9.52
C ASN A 202 -17.84 -2.08 -10.02
N ARG A 203 -16.90 -2.81 -9.39
CA ARG A 203 -15.48 -2.85 -9.78
C ARG A 203 -15.08 -4.18 -10.41
N HIS A 204 -15.46 -5.29 -9.80
CA HIS A 204 -15.05 -6.63 -10.23
C HIS A 204 -15.98 -7.20 -11.33
N HIS A 205 -17.12 -6.57 -11.55
CA HIS A 205 -18.15 -6.90 -12.55
C HIS A 205 -18.88 -8.22 -12.30
N THR A 206 -18.19 -9.31 -11.93
CA THR A 206 -18.80 -10.61 -11.64
C THR A 206 -18.29 -11.22 -10.33
N MET A 207 -19.04 -12.17 -9.79
CA MET A 207 -18.61 -12.91 -8.60
C MET A 207 -17.38 -13.78 -8.90
N GLU A 208 -17.30 -14.36 -10.08
CA GLU A 208 -16.16 -15.18 -10.53
C GLU A 208 -14.87 -14.34 -10.50
N GLU A 209 -14.91 -13.12 -11.04
CA GLU A 209 -13.76 -12.23 -11.02
C GLU A 209 -13.42 -11.79 -9.58
N TYR A 210 -14.41 -11.52 -8.75
CA TYR A 210 -14.18 -11.18 -7.34
C TYR A 210 -13.53 -12.32 -6.56
N ILE A 211 -13.97 -13.57 -6.79
CA ILE A 211 -13.36 -14.78 -6.23
C ILE A 211 -11.92 -14.89 -6.70
N ARG A 212 -11.70 -14.86 -8.01
CA ARG A 212 -10.36 -14.93 -8.63
C ARG A 212 -9.39 -13.91 -8.03
N VAL A 213 -9.84 -12.68 -7.84
CA VAL A 213 -9.02 -11.61 -7.25
C VAL A 213 -8.65 -11.93 -5.80
N LYS A 214 -9.57 -12.45 -4.99
CA LYS A 214 -9.25 -12.81 -3.60
C LYS A 214 -8.29 -13.99 -3.52
N GLU A 215 -8.37 -14.95 -4.41
CA GLU A 215 -7.46 -16.10 -4.51
C GLU A 215 -6.02 -15.66 -4.83
N LEU A 216 -5.82 -14.49 -5.43
CA LEU A 216 -4.49 -13.95 -5.65
C LEU A 216 -3.65 -13.79 -4.37
N ILE A 217 -4.25 -13.80 -3.19
CA ILE A 217 -3.52 -13.78 -1.91
C ILE A 217 -2.53 -14.94 -1.81
N THR A 218 -2.80 -16.06 -2.48
CA THR A 218 -1.96 -17.26 -2.51
C THR A 218 -1.02 -17.32 -3.72
N LYS A 219 -1.12 -16.38 -4.66
CA LYS A 219 -0.45 -16.39 -5.98
C LYS A 219 1.03 -16.78 -5.93
N ASN A 220 1.74 -16.30 -4.94
CA ASN A 220 3.19 -16.48 -4.83
C ASN A 220 3.58 -17.43 -3.69
N GLN A 221 2.62 -18.07 -3.02
CA GLN A 221 2.89 -19.04 -1.96
C GLN A 221 3.52 -20.32 -2.54
N GLY A 222 4.45 -20.90 -1.80
CA GLY A 222 5.08 -22.18 -2.09
C GLY A 222 4.61 -23.28 -1.13
N PRO A 223 5.13 -24.51 -1.26
CA PRO A 223 4.71 -25.66 -0.45
C PRO A 223 4.88 -25.50 1.06
N GLU A 224 5.77 -24.59 1.48
CA GLU A 224 6.05 -24.31 2.90
C GLU A 224 5.17 -23.19 3.49
N ASP A 225 4.30 -22.58 2.68
CA ASP A 225 3.35 -21.52 3.09
C ASP A 225 1.96 -22.14 3.35
N VAL A 226 1.12 -21.49 4.11
CA VAL A 226 -0.19 -22.01 4.56
C VAL A 226 -1.30 -21.04 4.19
#